data_697a1716549d13d03bce79b8cc0e0f02
#
_entry.id   697a1716549d13d03bce79b8cc0e0f02
#
_cell.length_a   1.000
_cell.length_b   1.000
_cell.length_c   1.000
_cell.angle_alpha   90.00
_cell.angle_beta   90.00
_cell.angle_gamma   90.00
#
_symmetry.space_group_name_H-M   'P 1'
#
loop_
_entity.id
_entity.type
_entity.pdbx_description
1 polymer ?
#
loop_
_entity_poly.entity_id
_entity_poly.type
_entity_poly.pdbx_seq_one_letter_code
_entity_poly.pdbx_strand_id
1 'polypeptide(L)'
;MRSSKAIVQQPGAQSYARLLAGIKERIRTAQVKAALAANAELVRHYWEIGREILANQKRQGWGAKIIDRLAADLQRAFPNLSGYSVRNLKYMRAFAEAWPDAEIVHQLGAQIPWRHNCVLLDRVKDSETREFYIRKTVQHGWSRSVLIHQLDTHLHKRIGKAPSNFALTLPAPQSDLAREILKDPYIFKPAPLDEFANERTLEQALLKRLKDFLLELGAGFAFVGNQYRIEVNGDEFFLDLLFYHTRLYCYVVVDLKVVDFQPEFAGKMSFYQAAVDNQVKTPQDGATIGIILCRGKNQTVVEYTLRDAKSPIGVAEYRLLPPKLKAELPETKELKKLVAQTKAIEANEQFR
;
A
#
# COMPACT_ATOMS: atom_id res chain seq x y z
N MET A 1 9.89 31.27 64.82
CA MET A 1 9.18 30.59 63.74
C MET A 1 10.08 30.53 62.50
N ARG A 2 10.72 29.38 62.25
CA ARG A 2 11.56 29.20 61.03
C ARG A 2 10.70 28.56 59.97
N SER A 3 10.45 29.29 58.89
CA SER A 3 9.71 28.81 57.71
C SER A 3 10.58 27.79 56.96
N SER A 4 10.15 26.54 56.97
CA SER A 4 10.78 25.46 56.21
C SER A 4 10.39 25.63 54.72
N LYS A 5 11.34 26.15 53.91
CA LYS A 5 11.19 26.10 52.43
C LYS A 5 11.32 24.66 51.99
N ALA A 6 10.21 24.08 51.53
CA ALA A 6 10.20 22.78 50.84
C ALA A 6 11.12 22.84 49.61
N ILE A 7 12.19 22.05 49.65
CA ILE A 7 13.09 21.87 48.51
C ILE A 7 12.31 21.03 47.48
N VAL A 8 11.83 21.72 46.43
CA VAL A 8 11.24 21.03 45.24
C VAL A 8 12.41 20.29 44.58
N GLN A 9 12.52 18.99 44.80
CA GLN A 9 13.47 18.15 44.11
C GLN A 9 13.16 18.20 42.62
N GLN A 10 14.09 18.69 41.79
CA GLN A 10 14.00 18.60 40.34
C GLN A 10 13.99 17.10 39.95
N PRO A 11 13.03 16.64 39.15
CA PRO A 11 12.98 15.27 38.69
C PRO A 11 14.26 14.96 37.93
N GLY A 12 14.88 13.80 38.19
CA GLY A 12 16.08 13.38 37.47
C GLY A 12 15.84 13.38 35.94
N ALA A 13 16.87 13.79 35.18
CA ALA A 13 16.78 13.97 33.73
C ALA A 13 16.12 12.79 32.98
N GLN A 14 16.34 11.55 33.44
CA GLN A 14 15.71 10.37 32.88
C GLN A 14 14.20 10.26 33.18
N SER A 15 13.76 10.69 34.36
CA SER A 15 12.34 10.71 34.75
C SER A 15 11.56 11.74 33.92
N TYR A 16 12.15 12.93 33.72
CA TYR A 16 11.58 13.98 32.87
C TYR A 16 11.50 13.53 31.41
N ALA A 17 12.55 12.90 30.87
CA ALA A 17 12.57 12.41 29.49
C ALA A 17 11.47 11.36 29.24
N ARG A 18 11.25 10.43 30.18
CA ARG A 18 10.15 9.43 30.09
C ARG A 18 8.77 10.09 30.13
N LEU A 19 8.56 11.04 31.04
CA LEU A 19 7.30 11.79 31.13
C LEU A 19 7.04 12.56 29.83
N LEU A 20 8.03 13.28 29.31
CA LEU A 20 7.93 14.05 28.07
C LEU A 20 7.62 13.12 26.87
N ALA A 21 8.30 11.97 26.76
CA ALA A 21 8.02 10.99 25.71
C ALA A 21 6.59 10.47 25.79
N GLY A 22 6.12 10.12 26.99
CA GLY A 22 4.74 9.65 27.21
C GLY A 22 3.68 10.72 26.90
N ILE A 23 3.96 11.99 27.21
CA ILE A 23 3.05 13.11 26.86
C ILE A 23 3.04 13.32 25.34
N LYS A 24 4.19 13.35 24.67
CA LYS A 24 4.29 13.46 23.21
C LYS A 24 3.50 12.36 22.49
N GLU A 25 3.61 11.13 22.96
CA GLU A 25 2.88 10.00 22.37
C GLU A 25 1.37 10.13 22.57
N ARG A 26 0.93 10.52 23.75
CA ARG A 26 -0.50 10.79 24.00
C ARG A 26 -1.05 11.91 23.12
N ILE A 27 -0.30 13.00 22.93
CA ILE A 27 -0.71 14.10 22.04
C ILE A 27 -0.81 13.61 20.60
N ARG A 28 0.17 12.89 20.08
CA ARG A 28 0.13 12.31 18.72
C ARG A 28 -1.07 11.38 18.54
N THR A 29 -1.29 10.48 19.47
CA THR A 29 -2.42 9.55 19.45
C THR A 29 -3.77 10.30 19.48
N ALA A 30 -3.90 11.34 20.29
CA ALA A 30 -5.10 12.15 20.37
C ALA A 30 -5.35 12.92 19.05
N GLN A 31 -4.30 13.48 18.44
CA GLN A 31 -4.39 14.18 17.15
C GLN A 31 -4.83 13.23 16.03
N VAL A 32 -4.25 12.03 15.96
CA VAL A 32 -4.66 11.01 14.97
C VAL A 32 -6.11 10.59 15.17
N LYS A 33 -6.53 10.31 16.41
CA LYS A 33 -7.92 9.95 16.72
C LYS A 33 -8.90 11.07 16.33
N ALA A 34 -8.56 12.32 16.62
CA ALA A 34 -9.41 13.46 16.27
C ALA A 34 -9.52 13.61 14.73
N ALA A 35 -8.43 13.47 14.00
CA ALA A 35 -8.44 13.53 12.54
C ALA A 35 -9.27 12.41 11.91
N LEU A 36 -9.16 11.18 12.43
CA LEU A 36 -9.96 10.03 11.96
C LEU A 36 -11.46 10.24 12.26
N ALA A 37 -11.80 10.75 13.45
CA ALA A 37 -13.18 11.04 13.83
C ALA A 37 -13.80 12.14 12.94
N ALA A 38 -13.05 13.21 12.67
CA ALA A 38 -13.48 14.27 11.77
C ALA A 38 -13.69 13.75 10.32
N ASN A 39 -12.80 12.89 9.82
CA ASN A 39 -12.99 12.26 8.52
C ASN A 39 -14.24 11.36 8.49
N ALA A 40 -14.44 10.56 9.52
CA ALA A 40 -15.59 9.67 9.60
C ALA A 40 -16.92 10.46 9.60
N GLU A 41 -16.96 11.54 10.35
CA GLU A 41 -18.11 12.44 10.40
C GLU A 41 -18.39 13.10 9.04
N LEU A 42 -17.33 13.59 8.37
CA LEU A 42 -17.45 14.18 7.03
C LEU A 42 -17.99 13.19 6.01
N VAL A 43 -17.48 11.96 6.00
CA VAL A 43 -17.92 10.92 5.04
C VAL A 43 -19.37 10.52 5.30
N ARG A 44 -19.77 10.38 6.57
CA ARG A 44 -21.14 10.11 6.96
C ARG A 44 -22.08 11.24 6.52
N HIS A 45 -21.74 12.48 6.81
CA HIS A 45 -22.51 13.64 6.39
C HIS A 45 -22.69 13.70 4.85
N TYR A 46 -21.65 13.40 4.10
CA TYR A 46 -21.74 13.32 2.63
C TYR A 46 -22.64 12.18 2.15
N TRP A 47 -22.63 11.05 2.85
CA TRP A 47 -23.51 9.95 2.57
C TRP A 47 -25.00 10.32 2.85
N GLU A 48 -25.29 10.98 3.97
CA GLU A 48 -26.64 11.46 4.33
C GLU A 48 -27.18 12.41 3.26
N ILE A 49 -26.41 13.41 2.84
CA ILE A 49 -26.76 14.30 1.72
C ILE A 49 -27.07 13.50 0.44
N GLY A 50 -26.19 12.53 0.12
CA GLY A 50 -26.39 11.66 -1.02
C GLY A 50 -27.72 10.87 -0.95
N ARG A 51 -28.05 10.34 0.22
CA ARG A 51 -29.32 9.66 0.51
C ARG A 51 -30.52 10.56 0.30
N GLU A 52 -30.47 11.80 0.81
CA GLU A 52 -31.54 12.77 0.64
C GLU A 52 -31.75 13.14 -0.83
N ILE A 53 -30.66 13.35 -1.60
CA ILE A 53 -30.74 13.60 -3.03
C ILE A 53 -31.42 12.42 -3.75
N LEU A 54 -31.01 11.17 -3.47
CA LEU A 54 -31.59 9.97 -4.07
C LEU A 54 -33.07 9.80 -3.71
N ALA A 55 -33.44 10.00 -2.47
CA ALA A 55 -34.82 9.88 -2.00
C ALA A 55 -35.74 10.89 -2.68
N ASN A 56 -35.28 12.14 -2.81
CA ASN A 56 -36.05 13.19 -3.47
C ASN A 56 -36.12 13.01 -5.00
N GLN A 57 -35.07 12.51 -5.65
CA GLN A 57 -35.09 12.14 -7.07
C GLN A 57 -36.13 11.06 -7.35
N LYS A 58 -36.21 10.03 -6.49
CA LYS A 58 -37.21 8.95 -6.63
C LYS A 58 -38.64 9.44 -6.35
N ARG A 59 -38.85 10.25 -5.31
CA ARG A 59 -40.16 10.66 -4.86
C ARG A 59 -40.80 11.77 -5.70
N GLN A 60 -39.96 12.71 -6.20
CA GLN A 60 -40.43 13.93 -6.85
C GLN A 60 -40.07 13.99 -8.34
N GLY A 61 -39.42 12.97 -8.90
CA GLY A 61 -39.00 12.94 -10.31
C GLY A 61 -37.96 14.01 -10.66
N TRP A 62 -37.15 14.45 -9.69
CA TRP A 62 -36.18 15.51 -9.90
C TRP A 62 -35.08 15.06 -10.88
N GLY A 63 -34.96 15.79 -11.98
CA GLY A 63 -33.90 15.57 -12.98
C GLY A 63 -32.52 16.03 -12.50
N ALA A 64 -31.50 15.78 -13.34
CA ALA A 64 -30.10 16.11 -13.04
C ALA A 64 -29.86 17.59 -12.68
N LYS A 65 -30.66 18.52 -13.23
CA LYS A 65 -30.54 19.98 -13.01
C LYS A 65 -30.76 20.41 -11.56
N ILE A 66 -31.40 19.58 -10.70
CA ILE A 66 -31.60 19.92 -9.30
C ILE A 66 -30.29 19.97 -8.53
N ILE A 67 -29.30 19.14 -8.91
CA ILE A 67 -27.98 19.13 -8.26
C ILE A 67 -27.23 20.43 -8.57
N ASP A 68 -27.36 20.97 -9.78
CA ASP A 68 -26.73 22.23 -10.16
C ASP A 68 -27.34 23.40 -9.36
N ARG A 69 -28.66 23.41 -9.21
CA ARG A 69 -29.38 24.40 -8.39
C ARG A 69 -28.99 24.29 -6.92
N LEU A 70 -28.99 23.08 -6.36
CA LEU A 70 -28.60 22.81 -4.98
C LEU A 70 -27.18 23.30 -4.69
N ALA A 71 -26.23 23.04 -5.59
CA ALA A 71 -24.85 23.51 -5.46
C ALA A 71 -24.78 25.05 -5.40
N ALA A 72 -25.51 25.75 -6.29
CA ALA A 72 -25.54 27.21 -6.31
C ALA A 72 -26.17 27.81 -5.04
N ASP A 73 -27.26 27.19 -4.54
CA ASP A 73 -27.95 27.64 -3.33
C ASP A 73 -27.09 27.41 -2.08
N LEU A 74 -26.40 26.25 -1.97
CA LEU A 74 -25.45 25.97 -0.89
C LEU A 74 -24.26 26.92 -0.91
N GLN A 75 -23.71 27.23 -2.08
CA GLN A 75 -22.59 28.15 -2.19
C GLN A 75 -22.97 29.59 -1.77
N ARG A 76 -24.22 30.01 -2.05
CA ARG A 76 -24.75 31.30 -1.57
C ARG A 76 -24.98 31.32 -0.07
N ALA A 77 -25.52 30.23 0.48
CA ALA A 77 -25.79 30.14 1.91
C ALA A 77 -24.50 30.01 2.75
N PHE A 78 -23.49 29.36 2.19
CA PHE A 78 -22.22 29.04 2.86
C PHE A 78 -21.00 29.37 2.00
N PRO A 79 -20.71 30.65 1.74
CA PRO A 79 -19.68 31.07 0.79
C PRO A 79 -18.27 30.65 1.18
N ASN A 80 -18.01 30.45 2.47
CA ASN A 80 -16.71 30.04 3.02
C ASN A 80 -16.54 28.52 3.14
N LEU A 81 -17.57 27.72 2.84
CA LEU A 81 -17.50 26.26 2.93
C LEU A 81 -17.14 25.66 1.55
N SER A 82 -16.11 24.85 1.53
CA SER A 82 -15.77 24.02 0.38
C SER A 82 -16.44 22.65 0.48
N GLY A 83 -16.57 21.95 -0.65
CA GLY A 83 -17.04 20.56 -0.64
C GLY A 83 -18.45 20.35 -1.22
N TYR A 84 -19.20 21.40 -1.55
CA TYR A 84 -20.58 21.31 -2.07
C TYR A 84 -20.70 21.69 -3.55
N SER A 85 -19.63 21.50 -4.34
CA SER A 85 -19.68 21.69 -5.78
C SER A 85 -20.61 20.64 -6.45
N VAL A 86 -21.13 20.96 -7.63
CA VAL A 86 -21.94 20.04 -8.45
C VAL A 86 -21.28 18.67 -8.56
N ARG A 87 -19.98 18.63 -8.84
CA ARG A 87 -19.23 17.39 -8.96
C ARG A 87 -19.26 16.60 -7.64
N ASN A 88 -19.05 17.25 -6.51
CA ASN A 88 -19.00 16.57 -5.22
C ASN A 88 -20.39 16.09 -4.78
N LEU A 89 -21.45 16.85 -5.02
CA LEU A 89 -22.83 16.41 -4.78
C LEU A 89 -23.20 15.18 -5.62
N LYS A 90 -22.71 15.10 -6.87
CA LYS A 90 -22.83 13.90 -7.70
C LYS A 90 -22.10 12.70 -7.09
N TYR A 91 -20.91 12.91 -6.52
CA TYR A 91 -20.20 11.85 -5.79
C TYR A 91 -20.93 11.44 -4.51
N MET A 92 -21.46 12.37 -3.74
CA MET A 92 -22.28 12.05 -2.55
C MET A 92 -23.47 11.16 -2.90
N ARG A 93 -24.19 11.52 -3.99
CA ARG A 93 -25.29 10.71 -4.49
C ARG A 93 -24.83 9.31 -4.94
N ALA A 94 -23.76 9.22 -5.72
CA ALA A 94 -23.23 7.95 -6.19
C ALA A 94 -22.69 7.09 -5.04
N PHE A 95 -22.13 7.71 -4.00
CA PHE A 95 -21.67 7.03 -2.80
C PHE A 95 -22.84 6.42 -2.01
N ALA A 96 -23.92 7.17 -1.83
CA ALA A 96 -25.13 6.67 -1.17
C ALA A 96 -25.85 5.58 -1.99
N GLU A 97 -25.80 5.65 -3.33
CA GLU A 97 -26.30 4.61 -4.22
C GLU A 97 -25.47 3.32 -4.15
N ALA A 98 -24.15 3.47 -4.05
CA ALA A 98 -23.22 2.36 -3.96
C ALA A 98 -23.21 1.67 -2.59
N TRP A 99 -23.56 2.41 -1.53
CA TRP A 99 -23.60 1.96 -0.14
C TRP A 99 -24.96 2.29 0.48
N PRO A 100 -26.00 1.48 0.22
CA PRO A 100 -27.35 1.76 0.74
C PRO A 100 -27.47 1.55 2.26
N ASP A 101 -26.58 0.76 2.86
CA ASP A 101 -26.57 0.44 4.29
C ASP A 101 -25.66 1.40 5.06
N ALA A 102 -26.24 2.08 6.08
CA ALA A 102 -25.51 2.98 6.96
C ALA A 102 -24.41 2.27 7.76
N GLU A 103 -24.66 1.03 8.17
CA GLU A 103 -23.70 0.27 8.98
C GLU A 103 -22.43 -0.03 8.21
N ILE A 104 -22.55 -0.39 6.94
CA ILE A 104 -21.39 -0.60 6.04
C ILE A 104 -20.61 0.71 5.85
N VAL A 105 -21.31 1.85 5.70
CA VAL A 105 -20.64 3.15 5.59
C VAL A 105 -19.86 3.47 6.86
N HIS A 106 -20.44 3.24 8.04
CA HIS A 106 -19.77 3.44 9.32
C HIS A 106 -18.55 2.52 9.49
N GLN A 107 -18.69 1.25 9.14
CA GLN A 107 -17.64 0.25 9.36
C GLN A 107 -16.51 0.32 8.35
N LEU A 108 -16.76 0.75 7.13
CA LEU A 108 -15.78 0.72 6.03
C LEU A 108 -15.55 2.08 5.38
N GLY A 109 -16.59 2.68 4.78
CA GLY A 109 -16.45 3.88 3.97
C GLY A 109 -15.88 5.08 4.73
N ALA A 110 -16.24 5.21 6.00
CA ALA A 110 -15.77 6.28 6.88
C ALA A 110 -14.34 6.11 7.39
N GLN A 111 -13.73 4.94 7.20
CA GLN A 111 -12.35 4.68 7.63
C GLN A 111 -11.29 5.22 6.66
N ILE A 112 -11.67 5.55 5.43
CA ILE A 112 -10.76 6.11 4.43
C ILE A 112 -11.16 7.54 4.05
N PRO A 113 -10.22 8.39 3.60
CA PRO A 113 -10.53 9.76 3.19
C PRO A 113 -11.55 9.82 2.05
N TRP A 114 -12.38 10.87 2.03
CA TRP A 114 -13.41 11.06 1.00
C TRP A 114 -12.90 10.90 -0.44
N ARG A 115 -11.72 11.47 -0.73
CA ARG A 115 -11.13 11.37 -2.07
C ARG A 115 -10.75 9.94 -2.47
N HIS A 116 -10.47 9.04 -1.51
CA HIS A 116 -10.27 7.62 -1.80
C HIS A 116 -11.59 6.95 -2.19
N ASN A 117 -12.68 7.28 -1.48
CA ASN A 117 -14.02 6.80 -1.84
C ASN A 117 -14.40 7.23 -3.26
N CYS A 118 -14.15 8.48 -3.64
CA CYS A 118 -14.39 8.95 -5.02
C CYS A 118 -13.62 8.14 -6.06
N VAL A 119 -12.33 7.84 -5.81
CA VAL A 119 -11.52 7.01 -6.72
C VAL A 119 -12.10 5.60 -6.87
N LEU A 120 -12.55 5.01 -5.76
CA LEU A 120 -13.16 3.68 -5.79
C LEU A 120 -14.47 3.68 -6.58
N LEU A 121 -15.31 4.68 -6.41
CA LEU A 121 -16.55 4.83 -7.18
C LEU A 121 -16.32 4.97 -8.68
N ASP A 122 -15.27 5.71 -9.07
CA ASP A 122 -14.94 5.93 -10.48
C ASP A 122 -14.41 4.65 -11.15
N ARG A 123 -13.69 3.79 -10.41
CA ARG A 123 -12.89 2.71 -10.98
C ARG A 123 -13.40 1.29 -10.69
N VAL A 124 -14.22 1.13 -9.66
CA VAL A 124 -14.68 -0.18 -9.20
C VAL A 124 -16.19 -0.22 -9.13
N LYS A 125 -16.80 -1.06 -9.96
CA LYS A 125 -18.28 -1.21 -9.99
C LYS A 125 -18.78 -2.21 -8.96
N ASP A 126 -18.03 -3.26 -8.73
CA ASP A 126 -18.35 -4.35 -7.83
C ASP A 126 -18.12 -3.95 -6.35
N SER A 127 -19.11 -4.25 -5.48
CA SER A 127 -19.07 -3.89 -4.06
C SER A 127 -18.00 -4.66 -3.29
N GLU A 128 -17.84 -5.96 -3.56
CA GLU A 128 -16.86 -6.79 -2.86
C GLU A 128 -15.43 -6.34 -3.15
N THR A 129 -15.16 -6.02 -4.42
CA THR A 129 -13.87 -5.46 -4.83
C THR A 129 -13.62 -4.09 -4.20
N ARG A 130 -14.67 -3.24 -4.07
CA ARG A 130 -14.52 -1.95 -3.36
C ARG A 130 -14.18 -2.15 -1.89
N GLU A 131 -14.88 -3.06 -1.21
CA GLU A 131 -14.58 -3.41 0.18
C GLU A 131 -13.15 -3.93 0.35
N PHE A 132 -12.69 -4.81 -0.52
CA PHE A 132 -11.32 -5.30 -0.51
C PHE A 132 -10.31 -4.14 -0.52
N TYR A 133 -10.48 -3.17 -1.42
CA TYR A 133 -9.56 -2.03 -1.51
C TYR A 133 -9.68 -1.07 -0.33
N ILE A 134 -10.88 -0.90 0.27
CA ILE A 134 -11.05 -0.13 1.51
C ILE A 134 -10.27 -0.80 2.64
N ARG A 135 -10.49 -2.09 2.88
CA ARG A 135 -9.80 -2.85 3.94
C ARG A 135 -8.28 -2.80 3.76
N LYS A 136 -7.78 -3.00 2.54
CA LYS A 136 -6.34 -2.90 2.24
C LYS A 136 -5.81 -1.47 2.39
N THR A 137 -6.58 -0.45 2.05
CA THR A 137 -6.21 0.96 2.28
C THR A 137 -6.07 1.26 3.77
N VAL A 138 -6.99 0.81 4.60
CA VAL A 138 -6.92 0.96 6.07
C VAL A 138 -5.74 0.18 6.63
N GLN A 139 -5.60 -1.09 6.27
CA GLN A 139 -4.56 -1.99 6.77
C GLN A 139 -3.15 -1.47 6.49
N HIS A 140 -2.93 -0.87 5.32
CA HIS A 140 -1.61 -0.46 4.85
C HIS A 140 -1.40 1.06 4.84
N GLY A 141 -2.40 1.86 5.20
CA GLY A 141 -2.29 3.32 5.20
C GLY A 141 -2.03 3.90 3.80
N TRP A 142 -2.65 3.35 2.75
CA TRP A 142 -2.36 3.78 1.38
C TRP A 142 -2.73 5.24 1.14
N SER A 143 -1.80 5.98 0.54
CA SER A 143 -2.11 7.26 -0.06
C SER A 143 -2.99 7.06 -1.31
N ARG A 144 -3.63 8.13 -1.78
CA ARG A 144 -4.45 8.08 -3.00
C ARG A 144 -3.68 7.55 -4.22
N SER A 145 -2.42 7.95 -4.38
CA SER A 145 -1.58 7.49 -5.50
C SER A 145 -1.25 6.00 -5.41
N VAL A 146 -1.03 5.49 -4.20
CA VAL A 146 -0.83 4.05 -3.97
C VAL A 146 -2.11 3.27 -4.25
N LEU A 147 -3.27 3.74 -3.77
CA LEU A 147 -4.55 3.11 -4.08
C LEU A 147 -4.79 3.03 -5.60
N ILE A 148 -4.56 4.13 -6.33
CA ILE A 148 -4.69 4.15 -7.79
C ILE A 148 -3.75 3.13 -8.43
N HIS A 149 -2.49 3.04 -8.01
CA HIS A 149 -1.55 2.05 -8.51
C HIS A 149 -2.04 0.62 -8.28
N GLN A 150 -2.54 0.31 -7.08
CA GLN A 150 -3.05 -1.03 -6.76
C GLN A 150 -4.33 -1.38 -7.54
N LEU A 151 -5.17 -0.39 -7.85
CA LEU A 151 -6.33 -0.54 -8.73
C LEU A 151 -5.91 -0.81 -10.17
N ASP A 152 -4.98 -0.03 -10.73
CA ASP A 152 -4.47 -0.16 -12.09
C ASP A 152 -3.79 -1.51 -12.33
N THR A 153 -3.15 -2.04 -11.31
CA THR A 153 -2.48 -3.34 -11.33
C THR A 153 -3.38 -4.50 -10.90
N HIS A 154 -4.67 -4.25 -10.66
CA HIS A 154 -5.66 -5.28 -10.27
C HIS A 154 -5.20 -6.16 -9.10
N LEU A 155 -4.71 -5.55 -8.01
CA LEU A 155 -4.17 -6.28 -6.85
C LEU A 155 -5.11 -7.37 -6.34
N HIS A 156 -6.42 -7.13 -6.30
CA HIS A 156 -7.43 -8.08 -5.82
C HIS A 156 -7.43 -9.43 -6.57
N LYS A 157 -6.88 -9.46 -7.80
CA LYS A 157 -6.77 -10.69 -8.61
C LYS A 157 -5.44 -11.42 -8.43
N ARG A 158 -4.44 -10.79 -7.83
CA ARG A 158 -3.05 -11.27 -7.80
C ARG A 158 -2.53 -11.65 -6.42
N ILE A 159 -3.04 -11.00 -5.38
CA ILE A 159 -2.58 -11.23 -4.00
C ILE A 159 -2.88 -12.67 -3.55
N GLY A 160 -1.91 -13.32 -2.94
CA GLY A 160 -2.03 -14.68 -2.43
C GLY A 160 -2.19 -15.77 -3.52
N LYS A 161 -1.91 -15.44 -4.79
CA LYS A 161 -2.06 -16.38 -5.92
C LYS A 161 -0.78 -17.11 -6.29
N ALA A 162 0.38 -16.63 -5.83
CA ALA A 162 1.64 -17.30 -6.09
C ALA A 162 1.71 -18.66 -5.39
N PRO A 163 2.10 -19.74 -6.10
CA PRO A 163 2.36 -21.03 -5.47
C PRO A 163 3.51 -20.90 -4.48
N SER A 164 3.33 -21.54 -3.32
CA SER A 164 4.33 -21.55 -2.26
C SER A 164 4.14 -22.76 -1.36
N ASN A 165 5.18 -23.15 -0.63
CA ASN A 165 5.13 -24.17 0.40
C ASN A 165 5.03 -23.59 1.82
N PHE A 166 4.63 -22.33 1.97
CA PHE A 166 4.61 -21.63 3.27
C PHE A 166 3.72 -22.32 4.30
N ALA A 167 2.59 -22.91 3.88
CA ALA A 167 1.74 -23.67 4.79
C ALA A 167 2.40 -24.91 5.39
N LEU A 168 3.44 -25.43 4.73
CA LEU A 168 4.19 -26.62 5.17
C LEU A 168 5.45 -26.26 5.94
N THR A 169 6.03 -25.08 5.69
CA THR A 169 7.37 -24.69 6.14
C THR A 169 7.39 -23.58 7.18
N LEU A 170 6.27 -22.85 7.34
CA LEU A 170 6.12 -21.77 8.32
C LEU A 170 5.00 -22.10 9.31
N PRO A 171 5.14 -21.74 10.58
CA PRO A 171 4.06 -21.86 11.56
C PRO A 171 2.91 -20.88 11.24
N ALA A 172 1.66 -21.24 11.54
CA ALA A 172 0.55 -20.31 11.58
C ALA A 172 0.69 -19.35 12.78
N PRO A 173 0.35 -18.07 12.67
CA PRO A 173 -0.23 -17.33 11.56
C PRO A 173 0.80 -16.77 10.55
N GLN A 174 2.10 -17.06 10.74
CA GLN A 174 3.17 -16.52 9.88
C GLN A 174 3.04 -17.00 8.43
N SER A 175 2.64 -18.24 8.22
CA SER A 175 2.38 -18.80 6.88
C SER A 175 1.28 -18.04 6.13
N ASP A 176 0.21 -17.64 6.82
CA ASP A 176 -0.90 -16.89 6.21
C ASP A 176 -0.45 -15.48 5.81
N LEU A 177 0.27 -14.79 6.71
CA LEU A 177 0.86 -13.48 6.40
C LEU A 177 1.87 -13.56 5.25
N ALA A 178 2.70 -14.60 5.22
CA ALA A 178 3.66 -14.82 4.14
C ALA A 178 2.96 -15.06 2.79
N ARG A 179 1.85 -15.79 2.77
CA ARG A 179 1.03 -15.96 1.55
C ARG A 179 0.39 -14.66 1.10
N GLU A 180 -0.09 -13.82 2.02
CA GLU A 180 -0.69 -12.52 1.69
C GLU A 180 0.29 -11.52 1.07
N ILE A 181 1.58 -11.63 1.33
CA ILE A 181 2.58 -10.74 0.72
C ILE A 181 2.95 -11.14 -0.70
N LEU A 182 2.70 -12.40 -1.09
CA LEU A 182 2.97 -12.89 -2.43
C LEU A 182 1.89 -12.46 -3.43
N LYS A 183 2.33 -12.09 -4.60
CA LYS A 183 1.48 -11.73 -5.75
C LYS A 183 1.84 -12.57 -6.95
N ASP A 184 0.88 -12.82 -7.82
CA ASP A 184 1.12 -13.51 -9.07
C ASP A 184 0.18 -13.03 -10.17
N PRO A 185 0.72 -12.36 -11.19
CA PRO A 185 2.10 -11.92 -11.36
C PRO A 185 2.44 -10.64 -10.56
N TYR A 186 3.73 -10.39 -10.32
CA TYR A 186 4.23 -9.06 -9.98
C TYR A 186 4.18 -8.15 -11.21
N ILE A 187 3.79 -6.89 -11.05
CA ILE A 187 3.66 -5.93 -12.16
C ILE A 187 4.63 -4.79 -11.97
N PHE A 188 5.63 -4.71 -12.83
CA PHE A 188 6.62 -3.64 -12.80
C PHE A 188 6.39 -2.64 -13.92
N LYS A 189 6.61 -1.36 -13.64
CA LYS A 189 6.58 -0.33 -14.69
C LYS A 189 7.76 -0.55 -15.63
N PRO A 190 7.55 -0.45 -16.97
CA PRO A 190 8.60 -0.78 -17.90
C PRO A 190 9.79 0.17 -17.78
N ALA A 191 10.99 -0.43 -17.78
CA ALA A 191 12.12 0.08 -18.52
C ALA A 191 11.97 -0.39 -19.99
N PRO A 192 12.65 0.21 -20.99
CA PRO A 192 12.52 -0.22 -22.37
C PRO A 192 12.76 -1.73 -22.49
N LEU A 193 11.82 -2.43 -23.14
CA LEU A 193 11.76 -3.91 -23.19
C LEU A 193 12.97 -4.56 -23.90
N ASP A 194 13.69 -3.80 -24.70
CA ASP A 194 14.82 -4.29 -25.51
C ASP A 194 16.12 -4.47 -24.70
N GLU A 195 16.14 -4.09 -23.42
CA GLU A 195 17.33 -4.04 -22.58
C GLU A 195 17.49 -5.22 -21.60
N PHE A 196 16.50 -6.14 -21.47
CA PHE A 196 16.61 -7.24 -20.49
C PHE A 196 17.24 -8.51 -21.10
N ALA A 197 18.47 -8.36 -21.55
CA ALA A 197 19.23 -9.50 -22.08
C ALA A 197 19.65 -10.53 -21.00
N ASN A 198 19.68 -10.09 -19.72
CA ASN A 198 20.07 -10.94 -18.58
C ASN A 198 19.48 -10.43 -17.26
N GLU A 199 19.63 -11.24 -16.20
CA GLU A 199 19.13 -10.97 -14.85
C GLU A 199 19.68 -9.67 -14.26
N ARG A 200 20.94 -9.35 -14.52
CA ARG A 200 21.61 -8.13 -14.03
C ARG A 200 21.02 -6.84 -14.61
N THR A 201 20.65 -6.85 -15.90
CA THR A 201 19.98 -5.69 -16.52
C THR A 201 18.55 -5.50 -15.97
N LEU A 202 17.82 -6.58 -15.71
CA LEU A 202 16.52 -6.54 -15.04
C LEU A 202 16.65 -5.98 -13.62
N GLU A 203 17.59 -6.48 -12.83
CA GLU A 203 17.88 -6.01 -11.48
C GLU A 203 18.17 -4.51 -11.45
N GLN A 204 19.09 -4.04 -12.29
CA GLN A 204 19.44 -2.61 -12.39
C GLN A 204 18.23 -1.74 -12.78
N ALA A 205 17.37 -2.22 -13.67
CA ALA A 205 16.17 -1.51 -14.06
C ALA A 205 15.16 -1.40 -12.91
N LEU A 206 14.99 -2.46 -12.10
CA LEU A 206 14.18 -2.45 -10.89
C LEU A 206 14.74 -1.51 -9.82
N LEU A 207 16.07 -1.51 -9.62
CA LEU A 207 16.74 -0.64 -8.66
C LEU A 207 16.68 0.84 -9.05
N LYS A 208 16.80 1.17 -10.34
CA LYS A 208 16.57 2.55 -10.84
C LYS A 208 15.17 3.06 -10.46
N ARG A 209 14.22 2.18 -10.17
CA ARG A 209 12.84 2.46 -9.76
C ARG A 209 12.49 1.80 -8.42
N LEU A 210 13.43 1.77 -7.51
CA LEU A 210 13.29 1.10 -6.21
C LEU A 210 11.98 1.46 -5.49
N LYS A 211 11.55 2.73 -5.56
CA LYS A 211 10.27 3.16 -4.99
C LYS A 211 9.07 2.41 -5.60
N ASP A 212 9.02 2.28 -6.93
CA ASP A 212 7.92 1.58 -7.62
C ASP A 212 8.00 0.08 -7.33
N PHE A 213 9.22 -0.47 -7.24
CA PHE A 213 9.46 -1.85 -6.88
C PHE A 213 8.99 -2.17 -5.45
N LEU A 214 9.34 -1.34 -4.46
CA LEU A 214 8.88 -1.49 -3.08
C LEU A 214 7.35 -1.33 -2.95
N LEU A 215 6.74 -0.43 -3.73
CA LEU A 215 5.28 -0.31 -3.79
C LEU A 215 4.62 -1.59 -4.33
N GLU A 216 5.24 -2.22 -5.31
CA GLU A 216 4.76 -3.48 -5.85
C GLU A 216 5.00 -4.65 -4.88
N LEU A 217 6.15 -4.73 -4.20
CA LEU A 217 6.36 -5.72 -3.14
C LEU A 217 5.29 -5.58 -2.04
N GLY A 218 5.04 -4.37 -1.58
CA GLY A 218 4.00 -4.09 -0.59
C GLY A 218 4.55 -3.58 0.75
N ALA A 219 3.65 -3.38 1.71
CA ALA A 219 4.02 -2.86 3.01
C ALA A 219 4.75 -3.92 3.86
N GLY A 220 5.81 -3.50 4.50
CA GLY A 220 6.63 -4.33 5.38
C GLY A 220 8.02 -4.64 4.81
N PHE A 221 8.24 -4.49 3.51
CA PHE A 221 9.54 -4.71 2.90
C PHE A 221 10.48 -3.52 3.14
N ALA A 222 11.62 -3.79 3.73
CA ALA A 222 12.76 -2.88 3.88
C ALA A 222 13.92 -3.41 3.02
N PHE A 223 14.45 -2.59 2.13
CA PHE A 223 15.58 -2.97 1.27
C PHE A 223 16.86 -3.02 2.09
N VAL A 224 17.56 -4.16 2.04
CA VAL A 224 18.85 -4.39 2.73
C VAL A 224 20.00 -4.23 1.75
N GLY A 225 19.90 -4.83 0.56
CA GLY A 225 20.95 -4.73 -0.46
C GLY A 225 20.62 -5.48 -1.75
N ASN A 226 21.42 -5.19 -2.75
CA ASN A 226 21.46 -5.95 -4.00
C ASN A 226 22.85 -6.53 -4.21
N GLN A 227 22.95 -7.61 -4.97
CA GLN A 227 24.19 -8.37 -5.15
C GLN A 227 24.87 -8.59 -3.78
N TYR A 228 24.03 -9.02 -2.81
CA TYR A 228 24.47 -9.13 -1.43
C TYR A 228 25.44 -10.30 -1.31
N ARG A 229 26.70 -9.99 -0.97
CA ARG A 229 27.78 -10.96 -0.88
C ARG A 229 27.62 -11.83 0.37
N ILE A 230 27.67 -13.14 0.17
CA ILE A 230 27.80 -14.16 1.21
C ILE A 230 29.03 -15.01 0.88
N GLU A 231 29.82 -15.33 1.90
CA GLU A 231 30.99 -16.18 1.77
C GLU A 231 30.76 -17.50 2.49
N VAL A 232 30.94 -18.61 1.79
CA VAL A 232 30.81 -19.94 2.38
C VAL A 232 32.07 -20.72 2.08
N ASN A 233 32.87 -21.01 3.10
CA ASN A 233 34.12 -21.75 3.00
C ASN A 233 35.12 -21.20 1.96
N GLY A 234 35.18 -19.86 1.83
CA GLY A 234 36.06 -19.16 0.87
C GLY A 234 35.46 -18.90 -0.50
N ASP A 235 34.32 -19.51 -0.82
CA ASP A 235 33.60 -19.23 -2.07
C ASP A 235 32.61 -18.08 -1.86
N GLU A 236 32.58 -17.18 -2.85
CA GLU A 236 31.69 -16.01 -2.85
C GLU A 236 30.41 -16.28 -3.62
N PHE A 237 29.27 -15.94 -3.00
CA PHE A 237 27.96 -16.03 -3.61
C PHE A 237 27.26 -14.66 -3.52
N PHE A 238 26.45 -14.35 -4.51
CA PHE A 238 25.75 -13.07 -4.60
C PHE A 238 24.25 -13.29 -4.71
N LEU A 239 23.51 -12.72 -3.76
CA LEU A 239 22.05 -12.69 -3.80
C LEU A 239 21.61 -11.48 -4.61
N ASP A 240 20.71 -11.66 -5.58
CA ASP A 240 20.24 -10.55 -6.41
C ASP A 240 19.68 -9.42 -5.56
N LEU A 241 18.69 -9.72 -4.70
CA LEU A 241 18.11 -8.74 -3.81
C LEU A 241 17.85 -9.35 -2.43
N LEU A 242 18.21 -8.61 -1.39
CA LEU A 242 17.93 -8.96 -0.01
C LEU A 242 17.03 -7.88 0.62
N PHE A 243 15.95 -8.32 1.26
CA PHE A 243 15.03 -7.48 2.02
C PHE A 243 14.90 -8.00 3.45
N TYR A 244 14.42 -7.13 4.35
CA TYR A 244 13.89 -7.50 5.65
C TYR A 244 12.40 -7.19 5.70
N HIS A 245 11.59 -8.11 6.17
CA HIS A 245 10.15 -7.91 6.29
C HIS A 245 9.74 -7.60 7.73
N THR A 246 9.41 -6.33 8.00
CA THR A 246 9.21 -5.79 9.36
C THR A 246 7.98 -6.33 10.11
N ARG A 247 7.04 -6.99 9.42
CA ARG A 247 5.86 -7.61 10.06
C ARG A 247 6.01 -9.10 10.27
N LEU A 248 6.84 -9.75 9.46
CA LEU A 248 7.16 -11.17 9.58
C LEU A 248 8.42 -11.40 10.42
N TYR A 249 9.17 -10.32 10.70
CA TYR A 249 10.44 -10.36 11.40
C TYR A 249 11.40 -11.38 10.80
N CYS A 250 11.58 -11.33 9.49
CA CYS A 250 12.46 -12.24 8.76
C CYS A 250 13.11 -11.59 7.56
N TYR A 251 14.20 -12.15 7.10
CA TYR A 251 14.80 -11.79 5.82
C TYR A 251 14.01 -12.39 4.67
N VAL A 252 14.04 -11.71 3.53
CA VAL A 252 13.42 -12.16 2.28
C VAL A 252 14.46 -12.05 1.17
N VAL A 253 14.85 -13.19 0.62
CA VAL A 253 15.72 -13.28 -0.55
C VAL A 253 14.84 -13.28 -1.80
N VAL A 254 15.11 -12.38 -2.74
CA VAL A 254 14.45 -12.35 -4.04
C VAL A 254 15.48 -12.67 -5.12
N ASP A 255 15.25 -13.76 -5.83
CA ASP A 255 16.08 -14.21 -6.96
C ASP A 255 15.33 -13.95 -8.28
N LEU A 256 15.97 -13.23 -9.19
CA LEU A 256 15.37 -12.79 -10.46
C LEU A 256 15.78 -13.73 -11.60
N LYS A 257 14.80 -14.18 -12.39
CA LYS A 257 15.03 -15.05 -13.54
C LYS A 257 14.38 -14.48 -14.79
N VAL A 258 15.18 -14.25 -15.82
CA VAL A 258 14.68 -13.78 -17.14
C VAL A 258 14.16 -14.93 -18.02
N VAL A 259 14.14 -16.12 -17.47
CA VAL A 259 13.62 -17.35 -18.09
C VAL A 259 12.44 -17.90 -17.29
N ASP A 260 11.81 -18.93 -17.82
CA ASP A 260 10.75 -19.64 -17.10
C ASP A 260 11.33 -20.43 -15.92
N PHE A 261 10.48 -20.69 -14.92
CA PHE A 261 10.86 -21.43 -13.72
C PHE A 261 11.44 -22.81 -14.04
N GLN A 262 12.55 -23.12 -13.40
CA GLN A 262 13.22 -24.43 -13.46
C GLN A 262 13.40 -24.96 -12.02
N PRO A 263 13.29 -26.29 -11.81
CA PRO A 263 13.39 -26.92 -10.48
C PRO A 263 14.70 -26.60 -9.74
N GLU A 264 15.79 -26.42 -10.46
CA GLU A 264 17.13 -26.12 -9.92
C GLU A 264 17.15 -24.79 -9.16
N PHE A 265 16.28 -23.85 -9.49
CA PHE A 265 16.21 -22.55 -8.82
C PHE A 265 15.80 -22.68 -7.35
N ALA A 266 14.97 -23.67 -7.02
CA ALA A 266 14.57 -23.94 -5.63
C ALA A 266 15.75 -24.46 -4.79
N GLY A 267 16.63 -25.26 -5.37
CA GLY A 267 17.85 -25.72 -4.70
C GLY A 267 18.80 -24.56 -4.40
N LYS A 268 19.04 -23.69 -5.39
CA LYS A 268 19.83 -22.45 -5.23
C LYS A 268 19.23 -21.53 -4.17
N MET A 269 17.91 -21.33 -4.20
CA MET A 269 17.21 -20.52 -3.22
C MET A 269 17.33 -21.09 -1.80
N SER A 270 17.18 -22.40 -1.62
CA SER A 270 17.35 -23.05 -0.33
C SER A 270 18.76 -22.87 0.25
N PHE A 271 19.78 -22.92 -0.59
CA PHE A 271 21.16 -22.62 -0.20
C PHE A 271 21.30 -21.15 0.26
N TYR A 272 20.77 -20.20 -0.48
CA TYR A 272 20.81 -18.78 -0.12
C TYR A 272 20.09 -18.49 1.21
N GLN A 273 18.93 -19.10 1.43
CA GLN A 273 18.19 -18.96 2.68
C GLN A 273 18.99 -19.52 3.86
N ALA A 274 19.61 -20.70 3.70
CA ALA A 274 20.47 -21.28 4.73
C ALA A 274 21.69 -20.39 5.04
N ALA A 275 22.30 -19.80 4.04
CA ALA A 275 23.43 -18.90 4.23
C ALA A 275 23.01 -17.60 4.96
N VAL A 276 21.88 -17.00 4.60
CA VAL A 276 21.31 -15.83 5.31
C VAL A 276 20.95 -16.19 6.75
N ASP A 277 20.32 -17.35 6.96
CA ASP A 277 19.95 -17.81 8.31
C ASP A 277 21.16 -18.03 9.23
N ASN A 278 22.31 -18.41 8.66
CA ASN A 278 23.52 -18.65 9.45
C ASN A 278 24.41 -17.40 9.63
N GLN A 279 24.44 -16.47 8.68
CA GLN A 279 25.41 -15.37 8.65
C GLN A 279 24.79 -13.98 8.92
N VAL A 280 23.50 -13.78 8.61
CA VAL A 280 22.88 -12.44 8.62
C VAL A 280 21.80 -12.32 9.68
N LYS A 281 21.00 -13.35 9.84
CA LYS A 281 19.86 -13.39 10.74
C LYS A 281 20.27 -13.36 12.21
N THR A 282 19.47 -12.67 13.03
CA THR A 282 19.60 -12.68 14.50
C THR A 282 18.69 -13.76 15.12
N PRO A 283 18.93 -14.14 16.40
CA PRO A 283 18.08 -15.14 17.08
C PRO A 283 16.60 -14.78 17.19
N GLN A 284 16.25 -13.49 17.09
CA GLN A 284 14.87 -13.01 17.15
C GLN A 284 14.16 -13.10 15.80
N ASP A 285 14.90 -13.28 14.72
CA ASP A 285 14.32 -13.34 13.37
C ASP A 285 13.73 -14.71 13.07
N GLY A 286 12.64 -14.72 12.33
CA GLY A 286 12.03 -15.92 11.77
C GLY A 286 12.88 -16.55 10.66
N ALA A 287 12.41 -17.67 10.11
CA ALA A 287 13.07 -18.33 8.98
C ALA A 287 13.07 -17.40 7.75
N THR A 288 14.21 -17.34 7.04
CA THR A 288 14.34 -16.55 5.81
C THR A 288 13.41 -17.07 4.72
N ILE A 289 12.63 -16.20 4.11
CA ILE A 289 11.71 -16.52 3.01
C ILE A 289 12.42 -16.30 1.67
N GLY A 290 12.26 -17.25 0.75
CA GLY A 290 12.72 -17.12 -0.64
C GLY A 290 11.56 -16.77 -1.58
N ILE A 291 11.79 -15.82 -2.49
CA ILE A 291 10.87 -15.49 -3.58
C ILE A 291 11.62 -15.60 -4.90
N ILE A 292 11.20 -16.52 -5.78
CA ILE A 292 11.73 -16.65 -7.12
C ILE A 292 10.80 -15.90 -8.08
N LEU A 293 11.30 -14.86 -8.72
CA LEU A 293 10.57 -14.10 -9.73
C LEU A 293 11.05 -14.53 -11.11
N CYS A 294 10.19 -15.18 -11.88
CA CYS A 294 10.50 -15.72 -13.20
C CYS A 294 9.61 -15.11 -14.30
N ARG A 295 10.02 -15.27 -15.54
CA ARG A 295 9.27 -14.76 -16.69
C ARG A 295 7.98 -15.53 -16.92
N GLY A 296 7.99 -16.82 -16.69
CA GLY A 296 6.84 -17.72 -16.78
C GLY A 296 7.07 -18.95 -15.92
N LYS A 297 6.03 -19.75 -15.72
CA LYS A 297 6.11 -20.99 -14.95
C LYS A 297 5.06 -21.99 -15.37
N ASN A 298 5.38 -23.27 -15.21
CA ASN A 298 4.39 -24.35 -15.22
C ASN A 298 3.97 -24.63 -13.76
N GLN A 299 2.70 -24.46 -13.47
CA GLN A 299 2.14 -24.59 -12.13
C GLN A 299 2.44 -25.97 -11.52
N THR A 300 2.28 -27.05 -12.28
CA THR A 300 2.52 -28.42 -11.83
C THR A 300 3.99 -28.65 -11.49
N VAL A 301 4.90 -28.13 -12.32
CA VAL A 301 6.36 -28.23 -12.07
C VAL A 301 6.72 -27.52 -10.77
N VAL A 302 6.18 -26.31 -10.55
CA VAL A 302 6.40 -25.55 -9.31
C VAL A 302 5.88 -26.32 -8.10
N GLU A 303 4.65 -26.85 -8.17
CA GLU A 303 4.05 -27.58 -7.06
C GLU A 303 4.85 -28.85 -6.69
N TYR A 304 5.31 -29.63 -7.68
CA TYR A 304 6.16 -30.78 -7.41
C TYR A 304 7.51 -30.38 -6.80
N THR A 305 8.14 -29.33 -7.33
CA THR A 305 9.43 -28.84 -6.82
C THR A 305 9.30 -28.34 -5.37
N LEU A 306 8.26 -27.59 -5.05
CA LEU A 306 8.08 -27.01 -3.73
C LEU A 306 7.59 -28.02 -2.68
N ARG A 307 7.04 -29.15 -3.08
CA ARG A 307 6.54 -30.20 -2.15
C ARG A 307 7.67 -30.73 -1.26
N ASP A 308 8.84 -30.94 -1.83
CA ASP A 308 9.99 -31.54 -1.14
C ASP A 308 10.97 -30.48 -0.57
N ALA A 309 10.75 -29.21 -0.90
CA ALA A 309 11.58 -28.12 -0.39
C ALA A 309 11.31 -27.86 1.10
N LYS A 310 12.35 -27.92 1.92
CA LYS A 310 12.27 -27.73 3.37
C LYS A 310 12.28 -26.25 3.77
N SER A 311 12.79 -25.38 2.93
CA SER A 311 12.84 -23.93 3.16
C SER A 311 11.57 -23.26 2.61
N PRO A 312 11.10 -22.16 3.22
CA PRO A 312 9.90 -21.46 2.76
C PRO A 312 10.14 -20.71 1.46
N ILE A 313 9.62 -21.22 0.34
CA ILE A 313 9.80 -20.67 -1.01
C ILE A 313 8.46 -20.35 -1.65
N GLY A 314 8.37 -19.17 -2.28
CA GLY A 314 7.30 -18.78 -3.18
C GLY A 314 7.83 -18.55 -4.59
N VAL A 315 7.05 -18.92 -5.60
CA VAL A 315 7.39 -18.73 -7.01
C VAL A 315 6.32 -17.88 -7.68
N ALA A 316 6.70 -16.77 -8.28
CA ALA A 316 5.79 -15.88 -8.97
C ALA A 316 6.31 -15.45 -10.33
N GLU A 317 5.38 -15.19 -11.24
CA GLU A 317 5.72 -14.50 -12.50
C GLU A 317 5.89 -13.00 -12.25
N TYR A 318 6.65 -12.35 -13.12
CA TYR A 318 6.60 -10.90 -13.24
C TYR A 318 6.14 -10.50 -14.66
N ARG A 319 5.47 -9.36 -14.73
CA ARG A 319 5.04 -8.74 -15.99
C ARG A 319 5.43 -7.27 -16.02
N LEU A 320 5.77 -6.81 -17.19
CA LEU A 320 6.03 -5.40 -17.44
C LEU A 320 4.76 -4.74 -17.96
N LEU A 321 4.39 -3.57 -17.42
CA LEU A 321 3.22 -2.84 -17.92
C LEU A 321 3.40 -2.49 -19.40
N PRO A 322 2.38 -2.73 -20.25
CA PRO A 322 2.44 -2.37 -21.66
C PRO A 322 2.70 -0.87 -21.86
N PRO A 323 3.43 -0.46 -22.90
CA PRO A 323 3.71 0.95 -23.21
C PRO A 323 2.46 1.82 -23.39
N LYS A 324 1.32 1.25 -23.77
CA LYS A 324 0.04 1.95 -23.98
C LYS A 324 -0.55 2.54 -22.70
N LEU A 325 -0.30 1.96 -21.54
CA LEU A 325 -0.70 2.55 -20.24
C LEU A 325 0.16 3.77 -19.86
N LYS A 326 1.27 3.99 -20.55
CA LYS A 326 2.12 5.17 -20.38
C LYS A 326 1.45 6.47 -20.90
N ALA A 327 0.56 6.36 -21.87
CA ALA A 327 -0.16 7.51 -22.46
C ALA A 327 -1.32 8.02 -21.59
N GLU A 328 -1.83 7.20 -20.67
CA GLU A 328 -2.92 7.59 -19.76
C GLU A 328 -2.43 8.12 -18.40
N LEU A 329 -1.13 8.02 -18.13
CA LEU A 329 -0.53 8.64 -16.95
C LEU A 329 -0.09 10.05 -17.31
N PRO A 330 -0.54 11.11 -16.61
CA PRO A 330 -0.12 12.47 -16.91
C PRO A 330 1.41 12.55 -16.87
N GLU A 331 1.99 13.07 -17.96
CA GLU A 331 3.44 13.25 -18.06
C GLU A 331 3.97 14.09 -16.90
N THR A 332 5.21 13.82 -16.51
CA THR A 332 5.92 14.53 -15.42
C THR A 332 5.92 16.06 -15.61
N LYS A 333 5.75 16.54 -16.86
CA LYS A 333 5.57 17.96 -17.22
C LYS A 333 4.22 18.53 -16.77
N GLU A 334 3.13 17.77 -16.86
CA GLU A 334 1.80 18.21 -16.38
C GLU A 334 1.72 18.20 -14.87
N LEU A 335 2.33 17.22 -14.22
CA LEU A 335 2.49 17.20 -12.75
C LEU A 335 3.34 18.38 -12.27
N LYS A 336 4.41 18.75 -12.97
CA LYS A 336 5.22 19.93 -12.66
C LYS A 336 4.44 21.23 -12.88
N LYS A 337 3.59 21.33 -13.92
CA LYS A 337 2.71 22.47 -14.14
C LYS A 337 1.64 22.59 -13.05
N LEU A 338 1.01 21.49 -12.65
CA LEU A 338 0.03 21.46 -11.56
C LEU A 338 0.66 21.86 -10.22
N VAL A 339 1.85 21.37 -9.90
CA VAL A 339 2.60 21.76 -8.69
C VAL A 339 3.03 23.23 -8.73
N ALA A 340 3.45 23.74 -9.90
CA ALA A 340 3.80 25.14 -10.07
C ALA A 340 2.57 26.06 -9.95
N GLN A 341 1.42 25.68 -10.48
CA GLN A 341 0.16 26.40 -10.33
C GLN A 341 -0.35 26.40 -8.89
N THR A 342 -0.21 25.32 -8.16
CA THR A 342 -0.60 25.24 -6.74
C THR A 342 0.30 26.14 -5.88
N LYS A 343 1.62 26.16 -6.14
CA LYS A 343 2.55 27.07 -5.46
C LYS A 343 2.32 28.54 -5.79
N ALA A 344 1.90 28.87 -7.01
CA ALA A 344 1.58 30.26 -7.39
C ALA A 344 0.26 30.74 -6.74
N ILE A 345 -0.68 29.85 -6.49
CA ILE A 345 -1.93 30.16 -5.77
C ILE A 345 -1.64 30.38 -4.26
N GLU A 346 -0.83 29.51 -3.65
CA GLU A 346 -0.41 29.64 -2.25
C GLU A 346 0.42 30.94 -2.00
N ALA A 347 1.28 31.31 -2.95
CA ALA A 347 2.04 32.57 -2.86
C ALA A 347 1.17 33.82 -3.01
N ASN A 348 0.08 33.79 -3.78
CA ASN A 348 -0.87 34.90 -3.92
C ASN A 348 -1.86 35.03 -2.73
N GLU A 349 -2.09 33.95 -1.98
CA GLU A 349 -2.92 34.01 -0.76
C GLU A 349 -2.17 34.51 0.47
N GLN A 350 -0.83 34.51 0.47
CA GLN A 350 -0.01 35.09 1.54
C GLN A 350 0.21 36.64 1.41
N PHE A 351 -0.24 37.24 0.31
CA PHE A 351 -0.13 38.68 0.06
C PHE A 351 -1.50 39.39 0.01
N ARG A 352 -2.54 38.78 0.52
CA ARG A 352 -3.85 39.39 0.79
C ARG A 352 -4.25 39.14 2.25
#